data_a2c08200f399480021d88f9b298870a5
#
_entry.id   a2c08200f399480021d88f9b298870a5
#
_cell.length_a   1.000
_cell.length_b   1.000
_cell.length_c   1.000
_cell.angle_alpha   90.00
_cell.angle_beta   90.00
_cell.angle_gamma   90.00
#
_symmetry.space_group_name_H-M   'P 1'
#
loop_
_entity.id
_entity.type
_entity.pdbx_description
1 polymer ?
#
loop_
_entity_poly.entity_id
_entity_poly.type
_entity_poly.pdbx_seq_one_letter_code
_entity_poly.pdbx_strand_id
1 'polypeptide(L)'
;MNLIRISFKTLLITLFLCTSILAKNSFFLEAEKLFKEKKYSQSKFKFEKDIVFNPKNEMSYLYLSKIFNHQKDDFMEEQNLNTVILLNPKNEEALYLLAILNIKKSDYDKSEKLIKDFKQVCSTFCKKESELIKKLENLEPNK
;
A
#
# COMPACT_ATOMS: atom_id res chain seq x y z
N MET A 1 -34.37 13.97 -37.95
CA MET A 1 -34.11 14.80 -36.74
C MET A 1 -33.81 13.98 -35.47
N ASN A 2 -34.44 12.81 -35.27
CA ASN A 2 -34.21 11.98 -34.10
C ASN A 2 -32.86 11.22 -34.06
N LEU A 3 -32.35 10.77 -35.18
CA LEU A 3 -31.07 10.05 -35.28
C LEU A 3 -29.85 10.94 -34.85
N ILE A 4 -29.86 12.23 -35.25
CA ILE A 4 -28.79 13.18 -34.88
C ILE A 4 -28.82 13.48 -33.37
N ARG A 5 -30.02 13.57 -32.77
CA ARG A 5 -30.17 13.77 -31.30
C ARG A 5 -29.71 12.55 -30.49
N ILE A 6 -29.92 11.32 -30.98
CA ILE A 6 -29.43 10.10 -30.34
C ILE A 6 -27.90 10.02 -30.41
N SER A 7 -27.32 10.31 -31.58
CA SER A 7 -25.86 10.34 -31.78
C SER A 7 -25.17 11.36 -30.87
N PHE A 8 -25.76 12.54 -30.70
CA PHE A 8 -25.18 13.58 -29.83
C PHE A 8 -25.25 13.19 -28.34
N LYS A 9 -26.35 12.55 -27.90
CA LYS A 9 -26.47 12.04 -26.51
C LYS A 9 -25.50 10.90 -26.23
N THR A 10 -25.32 9.97 -27.16
CA THR A 10 -24.36 8.87 -26.99
C THR A 10 -22.93 9.39 -26.98
N LEU A 11 -22.58 10.37 -27.81
CA LEU A 11 -21.27 11.01 -27.81
C LEU A 11 -20.97 11.73 -26.49
N LEU A 12 -21.98 12.41 -25.91
CA LEU A 12 -21.81 13.10 -24.62
C LEU A 12 -21.62 12.11 -23.46
N ILE A 13 -22.32 10.97 -23.46
CA ILE A 13 -22.19 9.93 -22.44
C ILE A 13 -20.82 9.26 -22.53
N THR A 14 -20.33 8.96 -23.72
CA THR A 14 -18.98 8.37 -23.92
C THR A 14 -17.88 9.32 -23.50
N LEU A 15 -18.02 10.62 -23.78
CA LEU A 15 -17.05 11.65 -23.36
C LEU A 15 -17.01 11.77 -21.83
N PHE A 16 -18.16 11.70 -21.15
CA PHE A 16 -18.22 11.80 -19.69
C PHE A 16 -17.62 10.57 -18.99
N LEU A 17 -17.80 9.36 -19.55
CA LEU A 17 -17.19 8.14 -19.04
C LEU A 17 -15.66 8.12 -19.22
N CYS A 18 -15.14 8.69 -20.32
CA CYS A 18 -13.71 8.73 -20.60
C CYS A 18 -12.94 9.63 -19.61
N THR A 19 -13.53 10.75 -19.18
CA THR A 19 -12.88 11.68 -18.22
C THR A 19 -12.72 11.07 -16.83
N SER A 20 -13.63 10.21 -16.41
CA SER A 20 -13.57 9.55 -15.10
C SER A 20 -12.41 8.55 -14.97
N ILE A 21 -12.00 7.91 -16.06
CA ILE A 21 -10.89 6.92 -16.06
C ILE A 21 -9.53 7.63 -16.00
N LEU A 22 -9.38 8.77 -16.64
CA LEU A 22 -8.12 9.54 -16.63
C LEU A 22 -7.83 10.17 -15.26
N ALA A 23 -8.86 10.59 -14.53
CA ALA A 23 -8.69 11.15 -13.19
C ALA A 23 -8.23 10.08 -12.16
N LYS A 24 -8.61 8.83 -12.37
CA LYS A 24 -8.36 7.72 -11.45
C LYS A 24 -6.87 7.43 -11.25
N ASN A 25 -6.05 7.55 -12.28
CA ASN A 25 -4.61 7.26 -12.21
C ASN A 25 -3.76 8.49 -11.83
N SER A 26 -4.33 9.70 -11.87
CA SER A 26 -3.55 10.92 -11.65
C SER A 26 -3.14 11.11 -10.19
N PHE A 27 -4.02 10.76 -9.22
CA PHE A 27 -3.73 10.94 -7.80
C PHE A 27 -2.60 10.05 -7.32
N PHE A 28 -2.57 8.78 -7.72
CA PHE A 28 -1.50 7.86 -7.38
C PHE A 28 -0.13 8.31 -7.91
N LEU A 29 -0.04 8.65 -9.20
CA LEU A 29 1.22 9.06 -9.82
C LEU A 29 1.75 10.38 -9.22
N GLU A 30 0.86 11.33 -8.93
CA GLU A 30 1.23 12.58 -8.27
C GLU A 30 1.72 12.30 -6.83
N ALA A 31 1.01 11.43 -6.10
CA ALA A 31 1.39 11.03 -4.76
C ALA A 31 2.77 10.36 -4.73
N GLU A 32 3.03 9.43 -5.65
CA GLU A 32 4.31 8.74 -5.76
C GLU A 32 5.46 9.72 -6.06
N LYS A 33 5.24 10.68 -6.96
CA LYS A 33 6.21 11.75 -7.23
C LYS A 33 6.53 12.55 -5.97
N LEU A 34 5.50 12.99 -5.25
CA LEU A 34 5.65 13.75 -4.00
C LEU A 34 6.37 12.93 -2.91
N PHE A 35 6.11 11.61 -2.86
CA PHE A 35 6.81 10.71 -1.95
C PHE A 35 8.32 10.66 -2.25
N LYS A 36 8.69 10.50 -3.53
CA LYS A 36 10.10 10.52 -3.97
C LYS A 36 10.79 11.85 -3.66
N GLU A 37 10.04 12.95 -3.71
CA GLU A 37 10.50 14.29 -3.32
C GLU A 37 10.50 14.52 -1.78
N LYS A 38 10.17 13.50 -0.99
CA LYS A 38 10.05 13.56 0.49
C LYS A 38 9.01 14.56 1.01
N LYS A 39 8.07 14.96 0.17
CA LYS A 39 6.94 15.83 0.52
C LYS A 39 5.80 15.00 1.14
N TYR A 40 6.08 14.36 2.27
CA TYR A 40 5.23 13.31 2.86
C TYR A 40 3.80 13.78 3.17
N SER A 41 3.61 14.98 3.69
CA SER A 41 2.25 15.48 3.99
C SER A 41 1.39 15.65 2.74
N GLN A 42 1.99 16.16 1.66
CA GLN A 42 1.28 16.34 0.39
C GLN A 42 1.03 14.99 -0.30
N SER A 43 2.03 14.10 -0.26
CA SER A 43 1.94 12.73 -0.76
C SER A 43 0.83 11.97 -0.07
N LYS A 44 0.78 12.01 1.28
CA LYS A 44 -0.28 11.39 2.09
C LYS A 44 -1.66 11.81 1.62
N PHE A 45 -1.91 13.13 1.52
CA PHE A 45 -3.19 13.65 1.05
C PHE A 45 -3.61 13.13 -0.34
N LYS A 46 -2.64 12.95 -1.24
CA LYS A 46 -2.90 12.43 -2.58
C LYS A 46 -3.17 10.91 -2.57
N PHE A 47 -2.45 10.12 -1.76
CA PHE A 47 -2.75 8.71 -1.59
C PHE A 47 -4.12 8.51 -0.90
N GLU A 48 -4.46 9.33 0.10
CA GLU A 48 -5.78 9.30 0.73
C GLU A 48 -6.89 9.62 -0.29
N LYS A 49 -6.66 10.55 -1.21
CA LYS A 49 -7.59 10.76 -2.33
C LYS A 49 -7.65 9.57 -3.27
N ASP A 50 -6.52 8.96 -3.59
CA ASP A 50 -6.49 7.81 -4.49
C ASP A 50 -7.33 6.66 -3.93
N ILE A 51 -7.22 6.34 -2.64
CA ILE A 51 -7.99 5.24 -2.04
C ILE A 51 -9.51 5.50 -1.99
N VAL A 52 -9.95 6.76 -1.99
CA VAL A 52 -11.38 7.10 -2.12
C VAL A 52 -11.92 6.69 -3.48
N PHE A 53 -11.16 6.93 -4.55
CA PHE A 53 -11.55 6.58 -5.93
C PHE A 53 -11.13 5.16 -6.33
N ASN A 54 -10.08 4.64 -5.71
CA ASN A 54 -9.45 3.35 -5.97
C ASN A 54 -9.24 2.55 -4.68
N PRO A 55 -10.30 2.11 -3.98
CA PRO A 55 -10.18 1.45 -2.68
C PRO A 55 -9.45 0.09 -2.74
N LYS A 56 -9.23 -0.46 -3.93
CA LYS A 56 -8.47 -1.70 -4.15
C LYS A 56 -7.03 -1.45 -4.61
N ASN A 57 -6.56 -0.21 -4.66
CA ASN A 57 -5.17 0.09 -4.99
C ASN A 57 -4.28 -0.20 -3.78
N GLU A 58 -3.77 -1.41 -3.66
CA GLU A 58 -2.90 -1.83 -2.57
C GLU A 58 -1.65 -0.96 -2.43
N MET A 59 -1.13 -0.44 -3.55
CA MET A 59 0.08 0.38 -3.53
C MET A 59 -0.14 1.72 -2.81
N SER A 60 -1.32 2.31 -2.87
CA SER A 60 -1.62 3.52 -2.11
C SER A 60 -1.55 3.28 -0.60
N TYR A 61 -2.10 2.17 -0.12
CA TYR A 61 -1.98 1.77 1.30
C TYR A 61 -0.52 1.46 1.67
N LEU A 62 0.24 0.81 0.79
CA LEU A 62 1.65 0.54 1.03
C LEU A 62 2.47 1.83 1.17
N TYR A 63 2.24 2.82 0.34
CA TYR A 63 2.90 4.12 0.47
C TYR A 63 2.43 4.89 1.71
N LEU A 64 1.13 4.82 2.06
CA LEU A 64 0.61 5.39 3.30
C LEU A 64 1.29 4.76 4.52
N SER A 65 1.45 3.45 4.57
CA SER A 65 2.17 2.79 5.67
C SER A 65 3.61 3.30 5.82
N LYS A 66 4.33 3.48 4.71
CA LYS A 66 5.70 4.04 4.73
C LYS A 66 5.72 5.48 5.24
N ILE A 67 4.71 6.28 4.90
CA ILE A 67 4.58 7.66 5.41
C ILE A 67 4.32 7.63 6.92
N PHE A 68 3.42 6.77 7.40
CA PHE A 68 3.13 6.64 8.84
C PHE A 68 4.33 6.10 9.62
N ASN A 69 5.10 5.16 9.06
CA ASN A 69 6.38 4.73 9.63
C ASN A 69 7.34 5.92 9.82
N HIS A 70 7.48 6.78 8.80
CA HIS A 70 8.29 8.00 8.90
C HIS A 70 7.75 8.96 9.97
N GLN A 71 6.45 9.02 10.19
CA GLN A 71 5.78 9.83 11.22
C GLN A 71 5.82 9.18 12.61
N LYS A 72 6.31 7.93 12.71
CA LYS A 72 6.32 7.10 13.93
C LYS A 72 4.90 6.81 14.46
N ASP A 73 3.93 6.76 13.57
CA ASP A 73 2.55 6.36 13.87
C ASP A 73 2.39 4.86 13.58
N ASP A 74 2.82 4.05 14.54
CA ASP A 74 2.83 2.59 14.44
C ASP A 74 1.41 2.00 14.25
N PHE A 75 0.39 2.66 14.79
CA PHE A 75 -0.99 2.22 14.65
C PHE A 75 -1.49 2.36 13.21
N MET A 76 -1.30 3.54 12.62
CA MET A 76 -1.72 3.78 11.23
C MET A 76 -0.84 3.01 10.24
N GLU A 77 0.45 2.82 10.54
CA GLU A 77 1.33 1.95 9.75
C GLU A 77 0.77 0.52 9.70
N GLU A 78 0.45 -0.07 10.86
CA GLU A 78 -0.09 -1.43 10.96
C GLU A 78 -1.42 -1.57 10.22
N GLN A 79 -2.34 -0.63 10.38
CA GLN A 79 -3.63 -0.67 9.70
C GLN A 79 -3.48 -0.68 8.17
N ASN A 80 -2.61 0.17 7.64
CA ASN A 80 -2.38 0.23 6.20
C ASN A 80 -1.69 -1.04 5.69
N LEU A 81 -0.69 -1.58 6.39
CA LEU A 81 -0.03 -2.83 6.01
C LEU A 81 -1.01 -4.02 6.03
N ASN A 82 -1.87 -4.11 7.04
CA ASN A 82 -2.91 -5.14 7.10
C ASN A 82 -3.88 -5.02 5.91
N THR A 83 -4.22 -3.81 5.50
CA THR A 83 -5.05 -3.57 4.32
C THR A 83 -4.34 -4.03 3.04
N VAL A 84 -3.03 -3.78 2.89
CA VAL A 84 -2.25 -4.30 1.77
C VAL A 84 -2.32 -5.82 1.72
N ILE A 85 -2.07 -6.51 2.84
CA ILE A 85 -2.08 -7.98 2.90
C ILE A 85 -3.49 -8.54 2.65
N LEU A 86 -4.54 -7.84 3.07
CA LEU A 86 -5.92 -8.22 2.78
C LEU A 86 -6.22 -8.14 1.27
N LEU A 87 -5.71 -7.11 0.59
CA LEU A 87 -5.91 -6.91 -0.85
C LEU A 87 -4.99 -7.81 -1.69
N ASN A 88 -3.76 -8.01 -1.23
CA ASN A 88 -2.75 -8.85 -1.86
C ASN A 88 -1.92 -9.62 -0.82
N PRO A 89 -2.35 -10.85 -0.46
CA PRO A 89 -1.64 -11.67 0.53
C PRO A 89 -0.20 -12.05 0.14
N LYS A 90 0.19 -11.82 -1.12
CA LYS A 90 1.53 -12.09 -1.64
C LYS A 90 2.41 -10.85 -1.76
N ASN A 91 1.99 -9.72 -1.22
CA ASN A 91 2.80 -8.51 -1.23
C ASN A 91 4.01 -8.68 -0.27
N GLU A 92 5.16 -9.01 -0.85
CA GLU A 92 6.40 -9.29 -0.12
C GLU A 92 6.84 -8.12 0.75
N GLU A 93 6.71 -6.89 0.25
CA GLU A 93 7.12 -5.70 0.99
C GLU A 93 6.22 -5.44 2.20
N ALA A 94 4.91 -5.63 2.06
CA ALA A 94 3.98 -5.46 3.16
C ALA A 94 4.20 -6.50 4.26
N LEU A 95 4.40 -7.77 3.90
CA LEU A 95 4.73 -8.83 4.86
C LEU A 95 6.02 -8.52 5.61
N TYR A 96 7.07 -8.09 4.90
CA TYR A 96 8.34 -7.70 5.48
C TYR A 96 8.18 -6.54 6.46
N LEU A 97 7.52 -5.45 6.05
CA LEU A 97 7.34 -4.26 6.88
C LEU A 97 6.50 -4.55 8.12
N LEU A 98 5.43 -5.34 7.96
CA LEU A 98 4.58 -5.72 9.10
C LEU A 98 5.32 -6.64 10.09
N ALA A 99 6.17 -7.56 9.61
CA ALA A 99 7.02 -8.36 10.48
C ALA A 99 7.98 -7.47 11.30
N ILE A 100 8.67 -6.51 10.66
CA ILE A 100 9.53 -5.55 11.35
C ILE A 100 8.75 -4.75 12.40
N LEU A 101 7.56 -4.28 12.07
CA LEU A 101 6.72 -3.51 12.99
C LEU A 101 6.31 -4.34 14.21
N ASN A 102 5.94 -5.61 14.01
CA ASN A 102 5.58 -6.49 15.12
C ASN A 102 6.80 -6.86 15.99
N ILE A 103 7.99 -7.05 15.43
CA ILE A 103 9.24 -7.19 16.19
C ILE A 103 9.45 -5.95 17.07
N LYS A 104 9.32 -4.76 16.50
CA LYS A 104 9.44 -3.49 17.25
C LYS A 104 8.44 -3.38 18.39
N LYS A 105 7.22 -3.92 18.21
CA LYS A 105 6.16 -3.95 19.22
C LYS A 105 6.29 -5.12 20.22
N SER A 106 7.34 -5.94 20.09
CA SER A 106 7.56 -7.16 20.87
C SER A 106 6.45 -8.21 20.71
N ASP A 107 5.72 -8.17 19.59
CA ASP A 107 4.73 -9.20 19.23
C ASP A 107 5.42 -10.28 18.37
N TYR A 108 6.23 -11.09 19.04
CA TYR A 108 7.11 -12.06 18.39
C TYR A 108 6.32 -13.18 17.68
N ASP A 109 5.22 -13.64 18.27
CA ASP A 109 4.37 -14.69 17.68
C ASP A 109 3.80 -14.26 16.32
N LYS A 110 3.30 -13.02 16.23
CA LYS A 110 2.84 -12.47 14.95
C LYS A 110 3.97 -12.29 13.96
N SER A 111 5.15 -11.86 14.45
CA SER A 111 6.33 -11.73 13.60
C SER A 111 6.78 -13.05 13.00
N GLU A 112 6.86 -14.13 13.80
CA GLU A 112 7.20 -15.47 13.31
C GLU A 112 6.25 -15.91 12.18
N LYS A 113 4.93 -15.74 12.39
CA LYS A 113 3.94 -16.06 11.38
C LYS A 113 4.15 -15.28 10.09
N LEU A 114 4.35 -13.97 10.18
CA LEU A 114 4.59 -13.10 9.01
C LEU A 114 5.89 -13.46 8.28
N ILE A 115 6.95 -13.82 9.01
CA ILE A 115 8.22 -14.29 8.43
C ILE A 115 8.00 -15.59 7.65
N LYS A 116 7.21 -16.51 8.20
CA LYS A 116 6.85 -17.75 7.51
C LYS A 116 6.05 -17.49 6.24
N ASP A 117 5.06 -16.59 6.30
CA ASP A 117 4.26 -16.21 5.14
C ASP A 117 5.14 -15.51 4.08
N PHE A 118 6.01 -14.58 4.52
CA PHE A 118 6.98 -13.92 3.65
C PHE A 118 7.88 -14.91 2.92
N LYS A 119 8.43 -15.90 3.62
CA LYS A 119 9.30 -16.93 3.05
C LYS A 119 8.61 -17.75 1.96
N GLN A 120 7.31 -17.99 2.09
CA GLN A 120 6.54 -18.76 1.10
C GLN A 120 6.29 -18.00 -0.20
N VAL A 121 6.22 -16.66 -0.14
CA VAL A 121 5.82 -15.84 -1.28
C VAL A 121 6.96 -15.01 -1.87
N CYS A 122 8.06 -14.84 -1.13
CA CYS A 122 9.14 -13.97 -1.57
C CYS A 122 9.78 -14.43 -2.87
N SER A 123 10.06 -13.48 -3.76
CA SER A 123 10.78 -13.67 -5.02
C SER A 123 11.88 -12.62 -5.20
N THR A 124 11.56 -11.37 -4.99
CA THR A 124 12.49 -10.23 -5.12
C THR A 124 13.06 -9.79 -3.78
N PHE A 125 12.30 -9.95 -2.71
CA PHE A 125 12.66 -9.55 -1.34
C PHE A 125 13.32 -10.66 -0.51
N CYS A 126 13.52 -11.88 -1.03
CA CYS A 126 14.05 -13.03 -0.27
C CYS A 126 15.37 -12.72 0.46
N LYS A 127 16.20 -11.81 -0.06
CA LYS A 127 17.43 -11.36 0.61
C LYS A 127 17.17 -10.73 1.99
N LYS A 128 15.94 -10.29 2.25
CA LYS A 128 15.52 -9.70 3.53
C LYS A 128 15.13 -10.73 4.59
N GLU A 129 15.01 -12.00 4.23
CA GLU A 129 14.66 -13.07 5.18
C GLU A 129 15.69 -13.16 6.32
N SER A 130 16.98 -13.19 5.98
CA SER A 130 18.04 -13.27 6.97
C SER A 130 18.08 -12.06 7.92
N GLU A 131 17.70 -10.88 7.44
CA GLU A 131 17.58 -9.68 8.26
C GLU A 131 16.43 -9.81 9.27
N LEU A 132 15.28 -10.32 8.82
CA LEU A 132 14.11 -10.55 9.69
C LEU A 132 14.42 -11.54 10.80
N ILE A 133 15.02 -12.69 10.44
CA ILE A 133 15.37 -13.73 11.41
C ILE A 133 16.35 -13.19 12.46
N LYS A 134 17.42 -12.52 12.04
CA LYS A 134 18.39 -11.91 12.96
C LYS A 134 17.75 -10.88 13.89
N LYS A 135 16.83 -10.06 13.39
CA LYS A 135 16.12 -9.07 14.22
C LYS A 135 15.25 -9.74 15.27
N LEU A 136 14.56 -10.81 14.91
CA LEU A 136 13.72 -11.58 15.83
C LEU A 136 14.58 -12.23 16.92
N GLU A 137 15.61 -12.99 16.54
CA GLU A 137 16.53 -13.68 17.46
C GLU A 137 17.22 -12.74 18.46
N ASN A 138 17.59 -11.53 18.02
CA ASN A 138 18.29 -10.55 18.87
C ASN A 138 17.39 -9.91 19.93
N LEU A 139 16.08 -9.96 19.78
CA LEU A 139 15.13 -9.23 20.63
C LEU A 139 14.20 -10.17 21.40
N GLU A 140 14.07 -11.42 20.97
CA GLU A 140 13.30 -12.43 21.70
C GLU A 140 14.08 -12.83 22.97
N PRO A 141 13.59 -12.54 24.18
CA PRO A 141 14.26 -12.99 25.40
C PRO A 141 14.19 -14.51 25.45
N ASN A 142 15.36 -15.17 25.38
CA ASN A 142 15.61 -16.59 25.47
C ASN A 142 14.39 -17.49 25.67
N LYS A 143 14.02 -18.21 24.60
CA LYS A 143 13.25 -19.46 24.78
C LYS A 143 14.12 -20.53 25.37
#